data_413ce11c7e80075884d5bd1f32c80606
#
_entry.id   413ce11c7e80075884d5bd1f32c80606
#
_cell.length_a   1.000
_cell.length_b   1.000
_cell.length_c   1.000
_cell.angle_alpha   90.00
_cell.angle_beta   90.00
_cell.angle_gamma   90.00
#
_symmetry.space_group_name_H-M   'P 1'
#
loop_
_entity.id
_entity.type
_entity.pdbx_description
1 polymer ?
#
loop_
_entity_poly.entity_id
_entity_poly.type
_entity_poly.pdbx_seq_one_letter_code
_entity_poly.pdbx_strand_id
1 'polypeptide(L)'
;SAWSIGVFPIDVRQGSLVTLLTVGIPVILLAIWARPGYRYHQTLVRRLLHFVLPASILASLIGLGVFYGPLFFQLTPAVKALSAEEFLAEFVGIIRINQSGLSAFLVVVGLLLLPFVEPPTAWWVGADRLSGDWRPTWLAVGLGCVYIAVMLTPLRDFFDLAPLTLPHAAFAGGSALLWLFLVRLAWRRRLLERFFGVEPSTDAQ
;
A
#
# COMPACT_ATOMS: atom_id res chain seq x y z
N SER A 1 -3.81 -8.29 -21.25
CA SER A 1 -2.91 -7.55 -22.13
C SER A 1 -3.01 -6.06 -21.87
N ALA A 2 -2.18 -5.53 -20.99
CA ALA A 2 -2.00 -4.09 -20.76
C ALA A 2 -1.44 -3.34 -22.00
N TRP A 3 -1.18 -4.04 -23.05
CA TRP A 3 -0.63 -3.56 -24.31
C TRP A 3 -1.60 -2.72 -25.14
N SER A 4 -2.89 -2.80 -24.86
CA SER A 4 -3.90 -2.14 -25.70
C SER A 4 -4.26 -0.72 -25.28
N ILE A 5 -3.86 -0.26 -24.09
CA ILE A 5 -4.25 1.09 -23.63
C ILE A 5 -3.04 2.00 -23.37
N GLY A 6 -1.81 1.46 -23.29
CA GLY A 6 -0.58 2.28 -23.14
C GLY A 6 -0.50 3.13 -21.87
N VAL A 7 -1.42 2.91 -20.90
CA VAL A 7 -1.51 3.70 -19.68
C VAL A 7 -0.90 2.90 -18.54
N PHE A 8 0.22 3.39 -18.04
CA PHE A 8 0.82 2.87 -16.82
C PHE A 8 -0.02 3.32 -15.61
N PRO A 9 -0.34 2.42 -14.67
CA PRO A 9 -1.18 2.76 -13.52
C PRO A 9 -0.51 3.72 -12.52
N ILE A 10 0.79 3.94 -12.60
CA ILE A 10 1.53 4.88 -11.76
C ILE A 10 2.58 5.63 -12.59
N ASP A 11 2.73 6.93 -12.35
CA ASP A 11 3.81 7.72 -12.95
C ASP A 11 5.13 7.49 -12.22
N VAL A 12 6.27 7.68 -12.91
CA VAL A 12 7.62 7.49 -12.35
C VAL A 12 7.88 8.40 -11.14
N ARG A 13 7.43 9.66 -11.22
CA ARG A 13 7.58 10.63 -10.12
C ARG A 13 6.75 10.24 -8.91
N GLN A 14 5.51 9.80 -9.12
CA GLN A 14 4.63 9.27 -8.08
C GLN A 14 5.23 8.01 -7.45
N GLY A 15 5.74 7.08 -8.26
CA GLY A 15 6.41 5.87 -7.80
C GLY A 15 7.64 6.17 -6.94
N SER A 16 8.41 7.20 -7.30
CA SER A 16 9.56 7.65 -6.50
C SER A 16 9.14 8.18 -5.12
N LEU A 17 8.06 8.96 -5.04
CA LEU A 17 7.51 9.45 -3.78
C LEU A 17 7.00 8.29 -2.91
N VAL A 18 6.25 7.36 -3.50
CA VAL A 18 5.76 6.15 -2.81
C VAL A 18 6.94 5.37 -2.23
N THR A 19 7.96 5.07 -3.04
CA THR A 19 9.15 4.31 -2.61
C THR A 19 9.92 5.05 -1.52
N LEU A 20 10.10 6.37 -1.64
CA LEU A 20 10.78 7.18 -0.64
C LEU A 20 10.10 7.10 0.72
N LEU A 21 8.76 7.26 0.76
CA LEU A 21 8.00 7.30 2.00
C LEU A 21 7.75 5.91 2.60
N THR A 22 7.60 4.87 1.78
CA THR A 22 7.22 3.54 2.28
C THR A 22 8.41 2.60 2.47
N VAL A 23 9.55 2.85 1.80
CA VAL A 23 10.74 2.01 1.85
C VAL A 23 11.97 2.82 2.27
N GLY A 24 12.31 3.89 1.56
CA GLY A 24 13.58 4.60 1.72
C GLY A 24 13.78 5.12 3.15
N ILE A 25 12.91 6.02 3.60
CA ILE A 25 12.99 6.61 4.95
C ILE A 25 12.77 5.55 6.04
N PRO A 26 11.74 4.68 5.95
CA PRO A 26 11.52 3.64 6.97
C PRO A 26 12.70 2.71 7.16
N VAL A 27 13.32 2.22 6.08
CA VAL A 27 14.44 1.28 6.18
C VAL A 27 15.64 1.93 6.90
N ILE A 28 15.96 3.18 6.59
CA ILE A 28 17.06 3.91 7.25
C ILE A 28 16.76 4.07 8.74
N LEU A 29 15.58 4.52 9.12
CA LEU A 29 15.24 4.77 10.51
C LEU A 29 15.12 3.48 11.33
N LEU A 30 14.52 2.42 10.74
CA LEU A 30 14.48 1.11 11.38
C LEU A 30 15.88 0.52 11.57
N ALA A 31 16.80 0.71 10.60
CA ALA A 31 18.20 0.27 10.74
C ALA A 31 18.94 1.01 11.86
N ILE A 32 18.71 2.32 12.04
CA ILE A 32 19.28 3.11 13.14
C ILE A 32 18.77 2.62 14.50
N TRP A 33 17.50 2.20 14.57
CA TRP A 33 16.89 1.72 15.81
C TRP A 33 17.11 0.24 16.08
N ALA A 34 17.63 -0.51 15.10
CA ALA A 34 17.87 -1.95 15.23
C ALA A 34 18.81 -2.24 16.40
N ARG A 35 18.38 -3.11 17.32
CA ARG A 35 19.21 -3.56 18.45
C ARG A 35 20.07 -4.74 18.02
N PRO A 36 21.42 -4.67 18.11
CA PRO A 36 22.27 -5.81 17.82
C PRO A 36 22.07 -6.90 18.90
N GLY A 37 21.85 -8.14 18.50
CA GLY A 37 21.85 -9.25 19.46
C GLY A 37 20.81 -10.35 19.28
N TYR A 38 19.89 -10.26 18.35
CA TYR A 38 18.96 -11.35 18.08
C TYR A 38 19.57 -12.39 17.15
N ARG A 39 19.78 -13.61 17.66
CA ARG A 39 20.11 -14.77 16.82
C ARG A 39 18.85 -15.23 16.10
N TYR A 40 18.79 -15.00 14.80
CA TYR A 40 17.71 -15.54 13.98
C TYR A 40 17.98 -17.00 13.64
N HIS A 41 17.05 -17.89 14.00
CA HIS A 41 17.03 -19.27 13.52
C HIS A 41 16.63 -19.29 12.01
N GLN A 42 16.97 -20.40 11.33
CA GLN A 42 16.83 -20.61 9.88
C GLN A 42 15.41 -20.48 9.29
N THR A 43 14.41 -20.16 10.08
CA THR A 43 13.00 -20.02 9.68
C THR A 43 12.62 -18.63 9.23
N LEU A 44 13.56 -17.66 9.16
CA LEU A 44 13.28 -16.25 8.87
C LEU A 44 12.66 -16.02 7.48
N VAL A 45 13.19 -16.69 6.45
CA VAL A 45 12.69 -16.57 5.08
C VAL A 45 11.25 -17.05 4.96
N ARG A 46 10.92 -18.17 5.63
CA ARG A 46 9.57 -18.73 5.64
C ARG A 46 8.59 -17.79 6.33
N ARG A 47 9.00 -17.20 7.45
CA ARG A 47 8.18 -16.24 8.21
C ARG A 47 7.96 -14.95 7.41
N LEU A 48 9.00 -14.43 6.73
CA LEU A 48 8.90 -13.28 5.83
C LEU A 48 7.95 -13.56 4.67
N LEU A 49 8.09 -14.70 4.00
CA LEU A 49 7.21 -15.09 2.89
C LEU A 49 5.75 -15.20 3.35
N HIS A 50 5.52 -15.80 4.51
CA HIS A 50 4.17 -15.93 5.08
C HIS A 50 3.51 -14.58 5.37
N PHE A 51 4.31 -13.56 5.71
CA PHE A 51 3.84 -12.21 5.97
C PHE A 51 3.69 -11.39 4.69
N VAL A 52 4.72 -11.39 3.83
CA VAL A 52 4.83 -10.51 2.66
C VAL A 52 3.92 -10.95 1.52
N LEU A 53 3.83 -12.26 1.23
CA LEU A 53 3.06 -12.77 0.08
C LEU A 53 1.59 -12.37 0.12
N PRO A 54 0.80 -12.65 1.19
CA PRO A 54 -0.60 -12.25 1.19
C PRO A 54 -0.77 -10.73 1.18
N ALA A 55 0.11 -10.00 1.86
CA ALA A 55 0.06 -8.54 1.88
C ALA A 55 0.27 -7.94 0.49
N SER A 56 1.26 -8.43 -0.26
CA SER A 56 1.58 -7.94 -1.61
C SER A 56 0.54 -8.35 -2.66
N ILE A 57 0.05 -9.58 -2.61
CA ILE A 57 -0.99 -10.04 -3.52
C ILE A 57 -2.28 -9.22 -3.33
N LEU A 58 -2.72 -9.06 -2.08
CA LEU A 58 -3.91 -8.26 -1.78
C LEU A 58 -3.71 -6.78 -2.14
N ALA A 59 -2.52 -6.20 -1.89
CA ALA A 59 -2.22 -4.82 -2.27
C ALA A 59 -2.27 -4.64 -3.78
N SER A 60 -1.76 -5.61 -4.55
CA SER A 60 -1.79 -5.56 -6.02
C SER A 60 -3.22 -5.66 -6.56
N LEU A 61 -4.02 -6.61 -6.05
CA LEU A 61 -5.40 -6.81 -6.51
C LEU A 61 -6.30 -5.60 -6.18
N ILE A 62 -6.22 -5.12 -4.94
CA ILE A 62 -7.01 -3.96 -4.50
C ILE A 62 -6.51 -2.69 -5.17
N GLY A 63 -5.19 -2.52 -5.34
CA GLY A 63 -4.60 -1.39 -6.04
C GLY A 63 -5.04 -1.31 -7.51
N LEU A 64 -5.11 -2.44 -8.21
CA LEU A 64 -5.71 -2.49 -9.54
C LEU A 64 -7.19 -2.05 -9.51
N GLY A 65 -7.93 -2.48 -8.51
CA GLY A 65 -9.32 -2.03 -8.30
C GLY A 65 -9.43 -0.53 -8.04
N VAL A 66 -8.49 0.04 -7.27
CA VAL A 66 -8.42 1.49 -6.99
C VAL A 66 -8.14 2.30 -8.25
N PHE A 67 -7.31 1.79 -9.16
CA PHE A 67 -7.01 2.45 -10.42
C PHE A 67 -8.12 2.27 -11.46
N TYR A 68 -8.49 1.02 -11.76
CA TYR A 68 -9.43 0.71 -12.86
C TYR A 68 -10.89 0.90 -12.49
N GLY A 69 -11.27 0.77 -11.22
CA GLY A 69 -12.65 0.93 -10.78
C GLY A 69 -13.21 2.31 -11.12
N PRO A 70 -12.68 3.41 -10.56
CA PRO A 70 -13.14 4.75 -10.89
C PRO A 70 -12.92 5.12 -12.36
N LEU A 71 -11.81 4.64 -12.98
CA LEU A 71 -11.53 4.85 -14.38
C LEU A 71 -12.67 4.37 -15.27
N PHE A 72 -13.17 3.17 -15.04
CA PHE A 72 -14.28 2.60 -15.82
C PHE A 72 -15.56 3.42 -15.66
N PHE A 73 -15.89 3.84 -14.44
CA PHE A 73 -17.08 4.65 -14.18
C PHE A 73 -17.00 6.04 -14.79
N GLN A 74 -15.83 6.65 -14.84
CA GLN A 74 -15.61 8.00 -15.38
C GLN A 74 -15.54 7.99 -16.91
N LEU A 75 -14.93 6.97 -17.53
CA LEU A 75 -14.81 6.87 -18.98
C LEU A 75 -16.16 6.60 -19.68
N THR A 76 -17.04 5.83 -19.07
CA THR A 76 -18.31 5.43 -19.71
C THR A 76 -19.18 6.62 -20.12
N PRO A 77 -19.42 7.66 -19.30
CA PRO A 77 -20.14 8.85 -19.72
C PRO A 77 -19.34 9.73 -20.67
N ALA A 78 -18.02 9.87 -20.49
CA ALA A 78 -17.15 10.73 -21.30
C ALA A 78 -17.12 10.28 -22.77
N VAL A 79 -16.99 8.98 -23.02
CA VAL A 79 -17.03 8.41 -24.38
C VAL A 79 -18.33 8.71 -25.11
N LYS A 80 -19.45 8.85 -24.40
CA LYS A 80 -20.77 9.05 -25.00
C LYS A 80 -21.12 10.53 -25.27
N ALA A 81 -20.45 11.45 -24.56
CA ALA A 81 -20.88 12.84 -24.51
C ALA A 81 -19.92 13.80 -25.24
N LEU A 82 -18.67 13.43 -25.49
CA LEU A 82 -17.62 14.35 -25.95
C LEU A 82 -17.17 14.10 -27.39
N SER A 83 -16.70 15.16 -28.04
CA SER A 83 -15.94 15.04 -29.28
C SER A 83 -14.58 14.37 -29.04
N ALA A 84 -13.91 13.90 -30.11
CA ALA A 84 -12.64 13.18 -29.97
C ALA A 84 -11.53 14.03 -29.32
N GLU A 85 -11.47 15.32 -29.59
CA GLU A 85 -10.45 16.23 -29.02
C GLU A 85 -10.72 16.51 -27.53
N GLU A 86 -11.99 16.81 -27.18
CA GLU A 86 -12.42 17.01 -25.79
C GLU A 86 -12.23 15.74 -24.96
N PHE A 87 -12.52 14.59 -25.54
CA PHE A 87 -12.32 13.30 -24.90
C PHE A 87 -10.85 13.05 -24.56
N LEU A 88 -9.90 13.35 -25.46
CA LEU A 88 -8.48 13.17 -25.21
C LEU A 88 -7.99 14.05 -24.05
N ALA A 89 -8.43 15.32 -23.99
CA ALA A 89 -8.04 16.22 -22.92
C ALA A 89 -8.57 15.75 -21.55
N GLU A 90 -9.85 15.32 -21.50
CA GLU A 90 -10.48 14.83 -20.28
C GLU A 90 -9.90 13.48 -19.85
N PHE A 91 -9.58 12.59 -20.80
CA PHE A 91 -8.97 11.30 -20.56
C PHE A 91 -7.64 11.38 -19.80
N VAL A 92 -6.76 12.32 -20.19
CA VAL A 92 -5.49 12.56 -19.48
C VAL A 92 -5.73 13.01 -18.04
N GLY A 93 -6.71 13.88 -17.81
CA GLY A 93 -7.10 14.33 -16.47
C GLY A 93 -7.62 13.20 -15.60
N ILE A 94 -8.51 12.36 -16.16
CA ILE A 94 -9.07 11.19 -15.47
C ILE A 94 -7.96 10.22 -15.07
N ILE A 95 -7.02 9.90 -15.97
CA ILE A 95 -5.89 9.01 -15.68
C ILE A 95 -5.06 9.55 -14.53
N ARG A 96 -4.67 10.85 -14.59
CA ARG A 96 -3.84 11.49 -13.57
C ARG A 96 -4.48 11.45 -12.17
N ILE A 97 -5.81 11.65 -12.08
CA ILE A 97 -6.54 11.55 -10.81
C ILE A 97 -6.51 10.11 -10.28
N ASN A 98 -6.74 9.10 -11.14
CA ASN A 98 -6.72 7.70 -10.73
C ASN A 98 -5.32 7.21 -10.35
N GLN A 99 -4.26 7.67 -11.04
CA GLN A 99 -2.86 7.42 -10.65
C GLN A 99 -2.56 8.01 -9.28
N SER A 100 -3.02 9.24 -9.00
CA SER A 100 -2.85 9.88 -7.69
C SER A 100 -3.62 9.15 -6.59
N GLY A 101 -4.81 8.61 -6.90
CA GLY A 101 -5.58 7.76 -6.00
C GLY A 101 -4.86 6.45 -5.68
N LEU A 102 -4.27 5.79 -6.69
CA LEU A 102 -3.45 4.60 -6.49
C LEU A 102 -2.20 4.91 -5.66
N SER A 103 -1.52 6.02 -5.93
CA SER A 103 -0.34 6.45 -5.15
C SER A 103 -0.70 6.68 -3.69
N ALA A 104 -1.82 7.33 -3.40
CA ALA A 104 -2.34 7.52 -2.05
C ALA A 104 -2.63 6.18 -1.36
N PHE A 105 -3.29 5.25 -2.05
CA PHE A 105 -3.55 3.90 -1.56
C PHE A 105 -2.23 3.18 -1.20
N LEU A 106 -1.24 3.17 -2.10
CA LEU A 106 0.05 2.49 -1.90
C LEU A 106 0.84 3.11 -0.73
N VAL A 107 0.83 4.43 -0.58
CA VAL A 107 1.46 5.09 0.58
C VAL A 107 0.79 4.65 1.87
N VAL A 108 -0.54 4.69 1.95
CA VAL A 108 -1.27 4.29 3.16
C VAL A 108 -1.01 2.81 3.49
N VAL A 109 -1.08 1.91 2.51
CA VAL A 109 -0.79 0.48 2.68
C VAL A 109 0.65 0.26 3.17
N GLY A 110 1.63 0.91 2.53
CA GLY A 110 3.04 0.80 2.93
C GLY A 110 3.29 1.30 4.35
N LEU A 111 2.68 2.42 4.73
CA LEU A 111 2.79 2.97 6.09
C LEU A 111 2.06 2.08 7.12
N LEU A 112 0.93 1.48 6.76
CA LEU A 112 0.21 0.54 7.64
C LEU A 112 1.01 -0.75 7.91
N LEU A 113 1.97 -1.12 7.05
CA LEU A 113 2.85 -2.27 7.28
C LEU A 113 3.92 -1.99 8.35
N LEU A 114 4.32 -0.74 8.57
CA LEU A 114 5.39 -0.41 9.53
C LEU A 114 5.11 -0.86 10.98
N PRO A 115 3.90 -0.65 11.55
CA PRO A 115 3.60 -1.13 12.89
C PRO A 115 3.64 -2.66 13.05
N PHE A 116 3.57 -3.42 11.92
CA PHE A 116 3.67 -4.88 11.98
C PHE A 116 5.12 -5.38 12.11
N VAL A 117 6.12 -4.54 11.86
CA VAL A 117 7.54 -4.89 12.06
C VAL A 117 7.82 -5.09 13.56
N GLU A 118 7.30 -4.18 14.39
CA GLU A 118 7.37 -4.23 15.86
C GLU A 118 6.01 -3.84 16.44
N PRO A 119 5.08 -4.80 16.60
CA PRO A 119 3.70 -4.47 16.98
C PRO A 119 3.63 -3.91 18.42
N PRO A 120 3.02 -2.72 18.63
CA PRO A 120 2.93 -2.10 19.94
C PRO A 120 1.84 -2.71 20.83
N THR A 121 0.85 -3.38 20.24
CA THR A 121 -0.28 -3.96 20.97
C THR A 121 -0.70 -5.31 20.40
N ALA A 122 -1.40 -6.12 21.22
CA ALA A 122 -1.93 -7.42 20.81
C ALA A 122 -2.89 -7.34 19.59
N TRP A 123 -3.51 -6.19 19.38
CA TRP A 123 -4.42 -5.98 18.26
C TRP A 123 -3.71 -6.03 16.90
N TRP A 124 -2.44 -5.60 16.83
CA TRP A 124 -1.61 -5.61 15.63
C TRP A 124 -0.98 -6.99 15.37
N VAL A 125 -0.92 -7.86 16.37
CA VAL A 125 -0.21 -9.15 16.30
C VAL A 125 -1.03 -10.18 15.56
N GLY A 126 -0.42 -10.79 14.57
CA GLY A 126 -0.95 -12.00 13.93
C GLY A 126 -0.53 -13.31 14.59
N ALA A 127 0.26 -13.36 15.66
CA ALA A 127 0.66 -14.49 16.52
C ALA A 127 2.06 -14.32 17.18
N ASP A 128 2.80 -13.23 16.96
CA ASP A 128 4.15 -13.03 17.51
C ASP A 128 4.18 -12.26 18.84
N ARG A 129 5.33 -12.36 19.57
CA ARG A 129 5.52 -11.65 20.83
C ARG A 129 5.44 -10.15 20.63
N LEU A 130 4.71 -9.48 21.53
CA LEU A 130 4.61 -8.03 21.59
C LEU A 130 5.97 -7.43 21.93
N SER A 131 6.50 -6.54 21.08
CA SER A 131 7.68 -5.73 21.42
C SER A 131 7.32 -4.51 22.24
N GLY A 132 6.08 -4.00 22.08
CA GLY A 132 5.59 -2.80 22.76
C GLY A 132 6.25 -1.50 22.26
N ASP A 133 7.00 -1.53 21.16
CA ASP A 133 7.66 -0.33 20.62
C ASP A 133 6.68 0.48 19.74
N TRP A 134 6.49 1.75 20.11
CA TRP A 134 5.63 2.68 19.39
C TRP A 134 6.36 3.46 18.29
N ARG A 135 7.68 3.36 18.18
CA ARG A 135 8.48 4.13 17.22
C ARG A 135 8.06 3.89 15.77
N PRO A 136 7.84 2.64 15.28
CA PRO A 136 7.37 2.40 13.92
C PRO A 136 6.00 3.01 13.66
N THR A 137 5.11 3.02 14.67
CA THR A 137 3.78 3.62 14.56
C THR A 137 3.86 5.14 14.43
N TRP A 138 4.66 5.81 15.26
CA TRP A 138 4.87 7.25 15.17
C TRP A 138 5.56 7.63 13.86
N LEU A 139 6.48 6.80 13.37
CA LEU A 139 7.09 6.98 12.06
C LEU A 139 6.03 6.92 10.95
N ALA A 140 5.15 5.92 10.96
CA ALA A 140 4.08 5.79 9.98
C ALA A 140 3.15 7.01 9.99
N VAL A 141 2.75 7.50 11.16
CA VAL A 141 1.93 8.71 11.30
C VAL A 141 2.67 9.93 10.77
N GLY A 142 3.95 10.12 11.14
CA GLY A 142 4.77 11.24 10.69
C GLY A 142 4.92 11.27 9.16
N LEU A 143 5.22 10.13 8.55
CA LEU A 143 5.33 10.03 7.08
C LEU A 143 3.98 10.20 6.38
N GLY A 144 2.88 9.77 7.00
CA GLY A 144 1.53 10.07 6.54
C GLY A 144 1.24 11.57 6.53
N CYS A 145 1.63 12.29 7.58
CA CYS A 145 1.53 13.76 7.63
C CYS A 145 2.40 14.42 6.55
N VAL A 146 3.61 13.92 6.30
CA VAL A 146 4.47 14.40 5.21
C VAL A 146 3.78 14.21 3.86
N TYR A 147 3.18 13.04 3.60
CA TYR A 147 2.44 12.81 2.36
C TYR A 147 1.28 13.79 2.19
N ILE A 148 0.49 14.01 3.25
CA ILE A 148 -0.61 15.00 3.25
C ILE A 148 -0.06 16.41 2.98
N ALA A 149 1.06 16.79 3.59
CA ALA A 149 1.70 18.07 3.36
C ALA A 149 2.15 18.22 1.89
N VAL A 150 2.72 17.18 1.26
CA VAL A 150 3.04 17.17 -0.17
C VAL A 150 1.79 17.39 -1.01
N MET A 151 0.68 16.74 -0.69
CA MET A 151 -0.59 16.88 -1.41
C MET A 151 -1.21 18.29 -1.30
N LEU A 152 -0.98 18.98 -0.19
CA LEU A 152 -1.54 20.32 0.08
C LEU A 152 -0.62 21.47 -0.38
N THR A 153 0.63 21.18 -0.73
CA THR A 153 1.62 22.18 -1.15
C THR A 153 1.88 22.12 -2.66
N PRO A 154 2.56 23.12 -3.26
CA PRO A 154 2.98 23.08 -4.66
C PRO A 154 3.90 21.89 -5.01
N LEU A 155 4.45 21.19 -4.01
CA LEU A 155 5.25 19.97 -4.21
C LEU A 155 4.46 18.85 -4.91
N ARG A 156 3.13 18.85 -4.83
CA ARG A 156 2.28 17.91 -5.57
C ARG A 156 2.52 17.99 -7.09
N ASP A 157 2.74 19.20 -7.62
CA ASP A 157 2.95 19.40 -9.05
C ASP A 157 4.32 18.87 -9.50
N PHE A 158 5.33 18.90 -8.61
CA PHE A 158 6.62 18.28 -8.85
C PHE A 158 6.51 16.76 -8.99
N PHE A 159 5.67 16.13 -8.15
CA PHE A 159 5.42 14.68 -8.18
C PHE A 159 4.30 14.27 -9.14
N ASP A 160 3.78 15.19 -9.94
CA ASP A 160 2.68 14.98 -10.88
C ASP A 160 1.41 14.41 -10.23
N LEU A 161 1.13 14.83 -9.00
CA LEU A 161 -0.06 14.41 -8.26
C LEU A 161 -1.24 15.34 -8.58
N ALA A 162 -2.36 14.75 -8.98
CA ALA A 162 -3.61 15.48 -9.11
C ALA A 162 -4.23 15.75 -7.72
N PRO A 163 -4.93 16.90 -7.55
CA PRO A 163 -5.68 17.15 -6.33
C PRO A 163 -6.76 16.09 -6.17
N LEU A 164 -6.67 15.29 -5.10
CA LEU A 164 -7.67 14.29 -4.80
C LEU A 164 -8.93 14.97 -4.27
N THR A 165 -10.05 14.74 -4.93
CA THR A 165 -11.35 15.09 -4.37
C THR A 165 -11.69 14.20 -3.19
N LEU A 166 -12.58 14.69 -2.30
CA LEU A 166 -12.99 13.92 -1.12
C LEU A 166 -13.46 12.49 -1.44
N PRO A 167 -14.27 12.25 -2.49
CA PRO A 167 -14.68 10.89 -2.87
C PRO A 167 -13.49 9.98 -3.24
N HIS A 168 -12.51 10.50 -4.00
CA HIS A 168 -11.33 9.71 -4.39
C HIS A 168 -10.42 9.40 -3.18
N ALA A 169 -10.24 10.37 -2.29
CA ALA A 169 -9.49 10.16 -1.05
C ALA A 169 -10.19 9.15 -0.13
N ALA A 170 -11.52 9.24 0.00
CA ALA A 170 -12.32 8.31 0.78
C ALA A 170 -12.29 6.89 0.16
N PHE A 171 -12.32 6.77 -1.16
CA PHE A 171 -12.22 5.50 -1.86
C PHE A 171 -10.84 4.85 -1.65
N ALA A 172 -9.75 5.60 -1.81
CA ALA A 172 -8.40 5.12 -1.56
C ALA A 172 -8.19 4.71 -0.09
N GLY A 173 -8.65 5.53 0.86
CA GLY A 173 -8.60 5.24 2.30
C GLY A 173 -9.46 4.03 2.68
N GLY A 174 -10.68 3.93 2.18
CA GLY A 174 -11.57 2.80 2.40
C GLY A 174 -11.00 1.48 1.84
N SER A 175 -10.37 1.55 0.65
CA SER A 175 -9.67 0.41 0.04
C SER A 175 -8.46 -0.02 0.87
N ALA A 176 -7.73 0.92 1.48
CA ALA A 176 -6.61 0.59 2.37
C ALA A 176 -7.09 -0.06 3.69
N LEU A 177 -8.22 0.38 4.24
CA LEU A 177 -8.84 -0.27 5.39
C LEU A 177 -9.36 -1.68 5.06
N LEU A 178 -9.97 -1.86 3.88
CA LEU A 178 -10.35 -3.17 3.38
C LEU A 178 -9.15 -4.09 3.24
N TRP A 179 -8.06 -3.59 2.65
CA TRP A 179 -6.80 -4.31 2.55
C TRP A 179 -6.27 -4.75 3.92
N LEU A 180 -6.23 -3.83 4.89
CA LEU A 180 -5.79 -4.12 6.26
C LEU A 180 -6.63 -5.22 6.89
N PHE A 181 -7.96 -5.16 6.73
CA PHE A 181 -8.87 -6.18 7.24
C PHE A 181 -8.63 -7.55 6.60
N LEU A 182 -8.48 -7.61 5.28
CA LEU A 182 -8.25 -8.86 4.55
C LEU A 182 -6.88 -9.47 4.87
N VAL A 183 -5.82 -8.67 4.93
CA VAL A 183 -4.48 -9.13 5.32
C VAL A 183 -4.51 -9.69 6.74
N ARG A 184 -5.15 -8.99 7.67
CA ARG A 184 -5.31 -9.47 9.05
C ARG A 184 -6.10 -10.77 9.11
N LEU A 185 -7.17 -10.89 8.32
CA LEU A 185 -7.95 -12.13 8.23
C LEU A 185 -7.10 -13.28 7.67
N ALA A 186 -6.30 -13.03 6.62
CA ALA A 186 -5.41 -14.01 6.01
C ALA A 186 -4.37 -14.53 7.02
N TRP A 187 -3.76 -13.62 7.80
CA TRP A 187 -2.80 -14.00 8.84
C TRP A 187 -3.45 -14.77 9.99
N ARG A 188 -4.60 -14.34 10.49
CA ARG A 188 -5.32 -15.03 11.59
C ARG A 188 -5.76 -16.44 11.20
N ARG A 189 -6.18 -16.64 9.95
CA ARG A 189 -6.67 -17.94 9.46
C ARG A 189 -5.54 -18.85 8.96
N ARG A 190 -4.28 -18.40 8.98
CA ARG A 190 -3.12 -19.15 8.47
C ARG A 190 -3.40 -19.75 7.09
N LEU A 191 -4.05 -19.01 6.20
CA LEU A 191 -4.54 -19.52 4.93
C LEU A 191 -3.43 -20.11 4.05
N LEU A 192 -2.20 -19.59 4.14
CA LEU A 192 -1.06 -20.09 3.38
C LEU A 192 -0.57 -21.45 3.89
N GLU A 193 -0.63 -21.75 5.19
CA GLU A 193 -0.26 -23.07 5.73
C GLU A 193 -1.20 -24.15 5.21
N ARG A 194 -2.49 -23.82 5.07
CA ARG A 194 -3.48 -24.73 4.48
C ARG A 194 -3.30 -24.89 2.97
N PHE A 195 -2.87 -23.85 2.26
CA PHE A 195 -2.76 -23.87 0.80
C PHE A 195 -1.48 -24.58 0.33
N PHE A 196 -0.37 -24.44 1.06
CA PHE A 196 0.91 -25.05 0.73
C PHE A 196 1.16 -26.40 1.43
N GLY A 197 0.19 -26.94 2.17
CA GLY A 197 0.27 -28.27 2.80
C GLY A 197 1.44 -28.44 3.78
N VAL A 198 1.91 -27.35 4.38
CA VAL A 198 3.06 -27.37 5.28
C VAL A 198 2.55 -27.63 6.69
N GLU A 199 2.67 -28.89 7.15
CA GLU A 199 2.37 -29.26 8.54
C GLU A 199 3.17 -28.42 9.53
N PRO A 200 2.53 -27.95 10.63
CA PRO A 200 3.25 -27.31 11.72
C PRO A 200 4.26 -28.32 12.29
N SER A 201 5.54 -27.95 12.31
CA SER A 201 6.56 -28.74 12.99
C SER A 201 6.16 -28.89 14.47
N THR A 202 5.88 -30.07 14.91
CA THR A 202 5.50 -30.45 16.28
C THR A 202 6.69 -30.40 17.27
N ASP A 203 7.73 -29.61 16.93
CA ASP A 203 8.93 -29.51 17.77
C ASP A 203 8.89 -28.20 18.60
N ALA A 204 8.01 -28.22 19.60
CA ALA A 204 8.07 -27.28 20.72
C ALA A 204 7.40 -27.94 21.96
N GLN A 205 8.05 -28.94 22.50
CA GLN A 205 7.96 -29.28 23.92
C GLN A 205 9.21 -28.80 24.64
#